data_f82e7cfc19debb28c1a728c669e67a9d
#
_entry.id   f82e7cfc19debb28c1a728c669e67a9d
#
_cell.length_a   1.000
_cell.length_b   1.000
_cell.length_c   1.000
_cell.angle_alpha   90.00
_cell.angle_beta   90.00
_cell.angle_gamma   90.00
#
_symmetry.space_group_name_H-M   'P 1'
#
loop_
_entity.id
_entity.type
_entity.pdbx_description
1 polymer ?
#
loop_
_entity_poly.entity_id
_entity_poly.type
_entity_poly.pdbx_seq_one_letter_code
_entity_poly.pdbx_strand_id
1 'polypeptide(L)'
;MRKMNEYLSKKLSFLALISMIAVVFTHAYNYTDTFLQPHTIITEGLHPVACVQYAISNALTRFAVPMFFMISGFLFFFDKEFGASTYVKQVKKRCKSVLSVFVVFSVISFVVCHLIFKFTGEGVIGMIDERIIKNPLYALLQNPFAFQLWFLAQLFIMSIVSPVIYFLVKRLKAIFPLILAGLWFLDKHLVVGGYTLFNSDAYMFFTLGAYVAIWKLDFKTLYEKTVNKKLWIVSIVLWIAVVTAYTLFSATTDKSSCIQLILFKFSVLLGIVSVWLSYDRFSTRFLEHPVTKTLTENNFMVYLLHEPLLHIIFMSTVTYFKSDIVHILLYFVLPVIIILLCAYTGKMLRNKCPGLNNVLTGGR
;
A
#
# COMPACT_ATOMS: atom_id res chain seq x y z
N MET A 1 8.81 23.65 -17.17
CA MET A 1 8.41 22.34 -16.61
C MET A 1 8.54 21.29 -17.69
N ARG A 2 9.39 20.29 -17.48
CA ARG A 2 9.57 19.16 -18.41
C ARG A 2 8.32 18.28 -18.31
N LYS A 3 7.57 18.08 -19.39
CA LYS A 3 6.47 17.09 -19.39
C LYS A 3 7.07 15.71 -19.13
N MET A 4 6.50 14.97 -18.19
CA MET A 4 6.84 13.57 -18.00
C MET A 4 6.60 12.85 -19.32
N ASN A 5 7.57 12.05 -19.79
CA ASN A 5 7.40 11.34 -21.04
C ASN A 5 6.26 10.29 -20.91
N GLU A 6 5.62 9.98 -22.02
CA GLU A 6 4.48 9.08 -22.06
C GLU A 6 4.80 7.69 -21.50
N TYR A 7 5.99 7.17 -21.82
CA TYR A 7 6.46 5.89 -21.30
C TYR A 7 6.48 5.86 -19.77
N LEU A 8 7.12 6.85 -19.12
CA LEU A 8 7.20 6.89 -17.67
C LEU A 8 5.83 7.08 -17.02
N SER A 9 4.97 7.90 -17.62
CA SER A 9 3.59 8.09 -17.16
C SER A 9 2.80 6.79 -17.18
N LYS A 10 2.84 6.06 -18.30
CA LYS A 10 2.16 4.75 -18.44
C LYS A 10 2.76 3.71 -17.47
N LYS A 11 4.10 3.70 -17.31
CA LYS A 11 4.77 2.80 -16.36
C LYS A 11 4.35 3.06 -14.92
N LEU A 12 4.33 4.31 -14.46
CA LEU A 12 3.87 4.66 -13.12
C LEU A 12 2.39 4.32 -12.90
N SER A 13 1.55 4.49 -13.92
CA SER A 13 0.13 4.09 -13.87
C SER A 13 -0.02 2.57 -13.73
N PHE A 14 0.77 1.78 -14.48
CA PHE A 14 0.81 0.32 -14.36
C PHE A 14 1.27 -0.10 -12.95
N LEU A 15 2.37 0.45 -12.46
CA LEU A 15 2.89 0.15 -11.13
C LEU A 15 1.87 0.48 -10.04
N ALA A 16 1.18 1.62 -10.14
CA ALA A 16 0.14 2.01 -9.20
C ALA A 16 -1.06 1.05 -9.24
N LEU A 17 -1.48 0.60 -10.42
CA LEU A 17 -2.57 -0.36 -10.58
C LEU A 17 -2.22 -1.71 -9.97
N ILE A 18 -1.07 -2.29 -10.32
CA ILE A 18 -0.62 -3.58 -9.78
C ILE A 18 -0.44 -3.51 -8.25
N SER A 19 0.13 -2.39 -7.76
CA SER A 19 0.27 -2.18 -6.31
C SER A 19 -1.09 -2.08 -5.61
N MET A 20 -2.11 -1.47 -6.24
CA MET A 20 -3.43 -1.40 -5.63
C MET A 20 -4.11 -2.77 -5.57
N ILE A 21 -4.02 -3.56 -6.64
CA ILE A 21 -4.50 -4.94 -6.62
C ILE A 21 -3.79 -5.72 -5.50
N ALA A 22 -2.49 -5.60 -5.38
CA ALA A 22 -1.72 -6.23 -4.31
C ALA A 22 -2.16 -5.78 -2.91
N VAL A 23 -2.43 -4.47 -2.69
CA VAL A 23 -2.96 -3.96 -1.42
C VAL A 23 -4.29 -4.63 -1.06
N VAL A 24 -5.22 -4.78 -2.00
CA VAL A 24 -6.49 -5.44 -1.71
C VAL A 24 -6.27 -6.91 -1.31
N PHE A 25 -5.37 -7.62 -2.01
CA PHE A 25 -5.01 -8.99 -1.64
C PHE A 25 -4.23 -9.09 -0.31
N THR A 26 -3.53 -8.04 0.13
CA THR A 26 -2.93 -7.99 1.48
C THR A 26 -3.97 -8.13 2.58
N HIS A 27 -5.19 -7.64 2.34
CA HIS A 27 -6.30 -7.64 3.30
C HIS A 27 -7.34 -8.75 3.04
N ALA A 28 -7.10 -9.61 2.05
CA ALA A 28 -8.06 -10.60 1.58
C ALA A 28 -8.11 -11.91 2.38
N TYR A 29 -7.22 -12.10 3.37
CA TYR A 29 -7.19 -13.32 4.18
C TYR A 29 -8.52 -13.55 4.90
N ASN A 30 -9.02 -14.78 4.86
CA ASN A 30 -10.31 -15.17 5.40
C ASN A 30 -10.29 -16.56 6.10
N TYR A 31 -9.10 -17.08 6.35
CA TYR A 31 -8.94 -18.36 7.04
C TYR A 31 -9.07 -18.21 8.55
N THR A 32 -8.63 -17.08 9.10
CA THR A 32 -8.74 -16.74 10.52
C THR A 32 -9.44 -15.39 10.72
N ASP A 33 -10.01 -15.19 11.88
CA ASP A 33 -10.64 -13.94 12.30
C ASP A 33 -9.64 -12.83 12.65
N THR A 34 -8.38 -13.19 12.78
CA THR A 34 -7.30 -12.25 13.08
C THR A 34 -6.36 -12.08 11.88
N PHE A 35 -5.59 -10.98 11.89
CA PHE A 35 -4.53 -10.79 10.89
C PHE A 35 -3.56 -11.98 10.91
N LEU A 36 -3.27 -12.54 9.72
CA LEU A 36 -2.36 -13.68 9.58
C LEU A 36 -0.96 -13.32 10.09
N GLN A 37 -0.70 -13.69 11.32
CA GLN A 37 0.62 -13.59 11.93
C GLN A 37 1.39 -14.91 11.71
N PRO A 38 2.73 -14.89 11.72
CA PRO A 38 3.51 -16.12 11.62
C PRO A 38 3.07 -17.22 12.60
N HIS A 39 2.72 -16.83 13.81
CA HIS A 39 2.28 -17.76 14.87
C HIS A 39 0.94 -18.45 14.58
N THR A 40 0.05 -17.82 13.81
CA THR A 40 -1.27 -18.40 13.51
C THR A 40 -1.14 -19.66 12.65
N ILE A 41 -0.13 -19.70 11.77
CA ILE A 41 0.11 -20.85 10.89
C ILE A 41 0.60 -22.07 11.70
N ILE A 42 1.37 -21.82 12.77
CA ILE A 42 1.98 -22.90 13.57
C ILE A 42 0.99 -23.48 14.57
N THR A 43 0.16 -22.64 15.21
CA THR A 43 -0.82 -23.10 16.20
C THR A 43 -1.87 -24.01 15.61
N GLU A 44 -2.14 -23.89 14.31
CA GLU A 44 -3.11 -24.70 13.56
C GLU A 44 -2.45 -25.81 12.71
N GLY A 45 -1.11 -25.89 12.74
CA GLY A 45 -0.32 -26.78 11.88
C GLY A 45 -0.12 -26.22 10.46
N LEU A 46 0.58 -26.98 9.60
CA LEU A 46 0.81 -26.64 8.18
C LEU A 46 -0.51 -26.79 7.39
N HIS A 47 -1.39 -25.80 7.55
CA HIS A 47 -2.66 -25.80 6.83
C HIS A 47 -2.48 -25.22 5.42
N PRO A 48 -2.79 -25.95 4.32
CA PRO A 48 -2.52 -25.49 2.96
C PRO A 48 -3.16 -24.14 2.62
N VAL A 49 -4.42 -23.91 3.04
CA VAL A 49 -5.14 -22.66 2.79
C VAL A 49 -4.49 -21.49 3.52
N ALA A 50 -4.13 -21.66 4.80
CA ALA A 50 -3.43 -20.67 5.57
C ALA A 50 -2.07 -20.34 4.96
N CYS A 51 -1.30 -21.34 4.53
CA CYS A 51 0.00 -21.16 3.86
C CYS A 51 -0.13 -20.36 2.55
N VAL A 52 -1.12 -20.68 1.71
CA VAL A 52 -1.35 -19.93 0.44
C VAL A 52 -1.74 -18.49 0.73
N GLN A 53 -2.68 -18.27 1.63
CA GLN A 53 -3.11 -16.91 1.99
C GLN A 53 -1.96 -16.12 2.63
N TYR A 54 -1.16 -16.75 3.50
CA TYR A 54 0.01 -16.11 4.10
C TYR A 54 1.07 -15.75 3.05
N ALA A 55 1.41 -16.66 2.15
CA ALA A 55 2.38 -16.43 1.08
C ALA A 55 1.98 -15.24 0.20
N ILE A 56 0.70 -15.11 -0.11
CA ILE A 56 0.21 -14.00 -0.93
C ILE A 56 0.06 -12.72 -0.10
N SER A 57 -0.74 -12.73 0.98
CA SER A 57 -1.07 -11.53 1.74
C SER A 57 0.07 -10.99 2.59
N ASN A 58 0.97 -11.85 3.10
CA ASN A 58 2.07 -11.45 3.99
C ASN A 58 3.46 -11.47 3.36
N ALA A 59 3.60 -11.91 2.10
CA ALA A 59 4.88 -11.89 1.42
C ALA A 59 4.79 -11.28 0.01
N LEU A 60 4.05 -11.92 -0.90
CA LEU A 60 4.01 -11.54 -2.30
C LEU A 60 3.50 -10.11 -2.52
N THR A 61 2.47 -9.68 -1.80
CA THR A 61 1.83 -8.38 -1.96
C THR A 61 2.53 -7.23 -1.23
N ARG A 62 3.48 -7.53 -0.34
CA ARG A 62 4.09 -6.54 0.56
C ARG A 62 4.98 -5.49 -0.11
N PHE A 63 5.33 -5.66 -1.38
CA PHE A 63 6.01 -4.63 -2.18
C PHE A 63 5.11 -3.40 -2.47
N ALA A 64 3.79 -3.55 -2.34
CA ALA A 64 2.82 -2.57 -2.85
C ALA A 64 2.90 -1.21 -2.16
N VAL A 65 2.89 -1.18 -0.83
CA VAL A 65 2.95 0.07 -0.05
C VAL A 65 4.31 0.77 -0.23
N PRO A 66 5.46 0.08 -0.13
CA PRO A 66 6.76 0.61 -0.53
C PRO A 66 6.78 1.23 -1.93
N MET A 67 6.18 0.56 -2.93
CA MET A 67 6.07 1.08 -4.29
C MET A 67 5.26 2.39 -4.34
N PHE A 68 4.15 2.49 -3.60
CA PHE A 68 3.38 3.72 -3.54
C PHE A 68 4.14 4.88 -2.88
N PHE A 69 4.91 4.63 -1.82
CA PHE A 69 5.78 5.66 -1.23
C PHE A 69 6.85 6.10 -2.22
N MET A 70 7.48 5.17 -2.92
CA MET A 70 8.50 5.48 -3.94
C MET A 70 7.92 6.33 -5.08
N ILE A 71 6.77 5.94 -5.64
CA ILE A 71 6.06 6.72 -6.67
C ILE A 71 5.70 8.12 -6.14
N SER A 72 5.21 8.20 -4.90
CA SER A 72 4.81 9.48 -4.28
C SER A 72 5.98 10.41 -4.04
N GLY A 73 7.11 9.91 -3.58
CA GLY A 73 8.36 10.66 -3.42
C GLY A 73 8.90 11.16 -4.76
N PHE A 74 8.91 10.28 -5.77
CA PHE A 74 9.29 10.67 -7.12
C PHE A 74 8.42 11.81 -7.66
N LEU A 75 7.10 11.66 -7.66
CA LEU A 75 6.17 12.67 -8.18
C LEU A 75 6.16 13.96 -7.37
N PHE A 76 6.50 13.91 -6.08
CA PHE A 76 6.58 15.09 -5.24
C PHE A 76 7.69 16.02 -5.67
N PHE A 77 8.86 15.50 -6.03
CA PHE A 77 10.04 16.27 -6.42
C PHE A 77 10.29 16.35 -7.95
N PHE A 78 9.55 15.59 -8.74
CA PHE A 78 9.78 15.51 -10.19
C PHE A 78 9.69 16.88 -10.86
N ASP A 79 10.76 17.23 -11.60
CA ASP A 79 10.91 18.44 -12.41
C ASP A 79 10.59 19.76 -11.68
N LYS A 80 10.89 19.82 -10.40
CA LYS A 80 10.67 21.02 -9.58
C LYS A 80 11.99 21.55 -9.03
N GLU A 81 12.17 22.86 -9.14
CA GLU A 81 13.12 23.56 -8.31
C GLU A 81 12.51 23.72 -6.92
N PHE A 82 13.14 23.09 -5.94
CA PHE A 82 12.60 23.04 -4.58
C PHE A 82 13.05 24.28 -3.80
N GLY A 83 12.11 25.17 -3.51
CA GLY A 83 12.28 26.40 -2.72
C GLY A 83 11.06 26.64 -1.85
N ALA A 84 11.10 27.68 -1.01
CA ALA A 84 10.03 27.99 -0.04
C ALA A 84 8.66 28.13 -0.70
N SER A 85 8.54 28.83 -1.82
CA SER A 85 7.29 28.99 -2.56
C SER A 85 6.76 27.65 -3.09
N THR A 86 7.64 26.84 -3.69
CA THR A 86 7.29 25.51 -4.19
C THR A 86 6.84 24.60 -3.05
N TYR A 87 7.53 24.62 -1.91
CA TYR A 87 7.17 23.87 -0.71
C TYR A 87 5.76 24.23 -0.23
N VAL A 88 5.48 25.51 0.03
CA VAL A 88 4.16 25.97 0.50
C VAL A 88 3.05 25.55 -0.46
N LYS A 89 3.26 25.70 -1.78
CA LYS A 89 2.31 25.27 -2.81
C LYS A 89 2.07 23.77 -2.76
N GLN A 90 3.10 22.95 -2.57
CA GLN A 90 2.97 21.49 -2.46
C GLN A 90 2.22 21.09 -1.20
N VAL A 91 2.55 21.67 -0.04
CA VAL A 91 1.85 21.37 1.22
C VAL A 91 0.37 21.75 1.12
N LYS A 92 0.03 22.95 0.63
CA LYS A 92 -1.37 23.35 0.39
C LYS A 92 -2.10 22.36 -0.51
N LYS A 93 -1.46 21.86 -1.59
CA LYS A 93 -2.03 20.83 -2.45
C LYS A 93 -2.24 19.52 -1.68
N ARG A 94 -1.33 19.12 -0.80
CA ARG A 94 -1.45 17.90 0.02
C ARG A 94 -2.48 18.06 1.13
N CYS A 95 -2.67 19.22 1.71
CA CYS A 95 -3.80 19.48 2.61
C CYS A 95 -5.12 19.15 1.94
N LYS A 96 -5.32 19.59 0.69
CA LYS A 96 -6.54 19.32 -0.08
C LYS A 96 -6.67 17.88 -0.55
N SER A 97 -5.59 17.24 -1.01
CA SER A 97 -5.66 15.95 -1.70
C SER A 97 -5.30 14.74 -0.84
N VAL A 98 -4.80 14.95 0.38
CA VAL A 98 -4.38 13.89 1.31
C VAL A 98 -5.01 14.10 2.67
N LEU A 99 -4.77 15.24 3.33
CA LEU A 99 -5.25 15.48 4.68
C LEU A 99 -6.79 15.57 4.73
N SER A 100 -7.43 16.32 3.83
CA SER A 100 -8.90 16.41 3.81
C SER A 100 -9.55 15.05 3.55
N VAL A 101 -8.98 14.25 2.64
CA VAL A 101 -9.47 12.88 2.37
C VAL A 101 -9.30 12.00 3.60
N PHE A 102 -8.15 12.05 4.26
CA PHE A 102 -7.92 11.33 5.52
C PHE A 102 -8.99 11.67 6.56
N VAL A 103 -9.26 12.95 6.79
CA VAL A 103 -10.26 13.39 7.77
C VAL A 103 -11.68 12.94 7.37
N VAL A 104 -12.08 13.15 6.12
CA VAL A 104 -13.41 12.77 5.63
C VAL A 104 -13.64 11.26 5.79
N PHE A 105 -12.70 10.42 5.35
CA PHE A 105 -12.86 8.96 5.47
C PHE A 105 -12.71 8.45 6.90
N SER A 106 -11.92 9.09 7.75
CA SER A 106 -11.87 8.77 9.18
C SER A 106 -13.24 9.03 9.84
N VAL A 107 -13.90 10.16 9.51
CA VAL A 107 -15.23 10.46 10.02
C VAL A 107 -16.29 9.49 9.48
N ILE A 108 -16.28 9.22 8.16
CA ILE A 108 -17.21 8.26 7.55
C ILE A 108 -17.06 6.88 8.21
N SER A 109 -15.83 6.38 8.33
CA SER A 109 -15.56 5.08 8.94
C SER A 109 -15.99 5.02 10.40
N PHE A 110 -15.75 6.09 11.17
CA PHE A 110 -16.23 6.22 12.56
C PHE A 110 -17.75 6.09 12.62
N VAL A 111 -18.47 6.87 11.80
CA VAL A 111 -19.96 6.86 11.79
C VAL A 111 -20.47 5.48 11.40
N VAL A 112 -19.93 4.87 10.34
CA VAL A 112 -20.35 3.55 9.87
C VAL A 112 -20.13 2.48 10.95
N CYS A 113 -18.95 2.43 11.55
CA CYS A 113 -18.64 1.46 12.61
C CYS A 113 -19.49 1.66 13.85
N HIS A 114 -19.75 2.93 14.25
CA HIS A 114 -20.62 3.24 15.37
C HIS A 114 -22.07 2.82 15.12
N LEU A 115 -22.59 3.04 13.92
CA LEU A 115 -23.93 2.59 13.55
C LEU A 115 -24.04 1.06 13.56
N ILE A 116 -23.06 0.34 12.98
CA ILE A 116 -23.04 -1.12 13.02
C ILE A 116 -23.05 -1.61 14.47
N PHE A 117 -22.18 -1.08 15.33
CA PHE A 117 -22.15 -1.44 16.75
C PHE A 117 -23.51 -1.20 17.44
N LYS A 118 -24.16 -0.06 17.16
CA LYS A 118 -25.46 0.27 17.74
C LYS A 118 -26.58 -0.70 17.34
N PHE A 119 -26.53 -1.24 16.10
CA PHE A 119 -27.57 -2.12 15.59
C PHE A 119 -27.28 -3.60 15.86
N THR A 120 -26.03 -4.03 15.93
CA THR A 120 -25.66 -5.44 16.11
C THR A 120 -25.33 -5.79 17.55
N GLY A 121 -25.00 -4.80 18.39
CA GLY A 121 -24.43 -5.01 19.72
C GLY A 121 -22.99 -5.55 19.69
N GLU A 122 -22.50 -5.89 18.51
CA GLU A 122 -21.16 -6.43 18.28
C GLU A 122 -20.30 -5.35 17.62
N GLY A 123 -19.09 -5.17 18.12
CA GLY A 123 -18.10 -4.38 17.40
C GLY A 123 -17.89 -5.00 16.02
N VAL A 124 -17.59 -4.18 15.01
CA VAL A 124 -17.04 -4.70 13.77
C VAL A 124 -15.68 -5.28 14.13
N ILE A 125 -15.75 -6.47 14.59
CA ILE A 125 -14.78 -7.47 15.00
C ILE A 125 -13.41 -6.88 15.32
N GLY A 126 -13.09 -6.80 16.62
CA GLY A 126 -11.77 -6.43 17.14
C GLY A 126 -11.30 -4.99 16.88
N MET A 127 -12.01 -4.23 16.03
CA MET A 127 -11.65 -2.86 15.70
C MET A 127 -12.28 -1.81 16.62
N ILE A 128 -13.30 -2.17 17.39
CA ILE A 128 -13.95 -1.25 18.33
C ILE A 128 -13.55 -1.63 19.75
N ASP A 129 -12.35 -1.23 20.13
CA ASP A 129 -11.98 -1.14 21.55
C ASP A 129 -12.91 -0.08 22.22
N GLU A 130 -13.44 -0.37 23.41
CA GLU A 130 -14.20 0.60 24.20
C GLU A 130 -13.48 1.94 24.38
N ARG A 131 -12.14 1.94 24.40
CA ARG A 131 -11.31 3.13 24.42
C ARG A 131 -11.52 4.05 23.22
N ILE A 132 -11.78 3.46 22.06
CA ILE A 132 -12.03 4.16 20.80
C ILE A 132 -13.40 4.86 20.84
N ILE A 133 -14.42 4.19 21.39
CA ILE A 133 -15.75 4.76 21.55
C ILE A 133 -15.74 5.91 22.57
N LYS A 134 -14.97 5.76 23.66
CA LYS A 134 -14.86 6.76 24.73
C LYS A 134 -14.03 7.98 24.33
N ASN A 135 -13.15 7.87 23.34
CA ASN A 135 -12.30 8.97 22.86
C ASN A 135 -12.28 9.08 21.33
N PRO A 136 -13.35 9.68 20.73
CA PRO A 136 -13.45 9.79 19.26
C PRO A 136 -12.29 10.53 18.61
N LEU A 137 -11.67 11.47 19.30
CA LEU A 137 -10.52 12.21 18.77
C LEU A 137 -9.27 11.30 18.67
N TYR A 138 -9.07 10.43 19.66
CA TYR A 138 -8.03 9.41 19.62
C TYR A 138 -8.24 8.44 18.46
N ALA A 139 -9.48 7.96 18.30
CA ALA A 139 -9.87 7.07 17.22
C ALA A 139 -9.65 7.67 15.83
N LEU A 140 -9.99 8.96 15.66
CA LEU A 140 -9.84 9.65 14.38
C LEU A 140 -8.37 9.91 14.02
N LEU A 141 -7.53 10.17 14.99
CA LEU A 141 -6.17 10.64 14.75
C LEU A 141 -5.11 9.53 14.86
N GLN A 142 -5.24 8.63 15.83
CA GLN A 142 -4.21 7.61 16.11
C GLN A 142 -4.50 6.25 15.48
N ASN A 143 -5.75 5.84 15.49
CA ASN A 143 -6.14 4.53 14.97
C ASN A 143 -7.45 4.70 14.18
N PRO A 144 -7.37 5.22 12.95
CA PRO A 144 -8.57 5.39 12.14
C PRO A 144 -9.27 4.04 11.95
N PHE A 145 -10.61 4.02 12.07
CA PHE A 145 -11.41 2.81 11.89
C PHE A 145 -11.14 2.13 10.53
N ALA A 146 -10.83 2.93 9.52
CA ALA A 146 -10.29 2.45 8.25
C ALA A 146 -8.76 2.47 8.35
N PHE A 147 -8.18 1.39 8.86
CA PHE A 147 -6.76 1.36 9.20
C PHE A 147 -5.83 1.63 8.00
N GLN A 148 -6.24 1.33 6.76
CA GLN A 148 -5.45 1.65 5.57
C GLN A 148 -5.12 3.15 5.43
N LEU A 149 -5.88 4.02 6.11
CA LEU A 149 -5.64 5.47 6.08
C LEU A 149 -4.30 5.89 6.71
N TRP A 150 -3.64 5.01 7.47
CA TRP A 150 -2.29 5.26 7.98
C TRP A 150 -1.31 5.68 6.87
N PHE A 151 -1.48 5.14 5.67
CA PHE A 151 -0.66 5.50 4.51
C PHE A 151 -0.84 6.98 4.11
N LEU A 152 -2.07 7.51 4.13
CA LEU A 152 -2.33 8.94 3.86
C LEU A 152 -1.71 9.83 4.96
N ALA A 153 -1.81 9.43 6.22
CA ALA A 153 -1.19 10.14 7.33
C ALA A 153 0.34 10.22 7.13
N GLN A 154 1.00 9.10 6.82
CA GLN A 154 2.43 9.08 6.53
C GLN A 154 2.80 9.91 5.29
N LEU A 155 2.01 9.87 4.21
CA LEU A 155 2.23 10.73 3.05
C LEU A 155 2.13 12.21 3.38
N PHE A 156 1.24 12.59 4.28
CA PHE A 156 1.13 13.96 4.73
C PHE A 156 2.35 14.37 5.56
N ILE A 157 2.78 13.53 6.50
CA ILE A 157 4.02 13.74 7.28
C ILE A 157 5.22 13.90 6.33
N MET A 158 5.39 13.01 5.32
CA MET A 158 6.46 13.13 4.32
C MET A 158 6.41 14.46 3.58
N SER A 159 5.21 14.98 3.32
CA SER A 159 5.05 16.30 2.67
C SER A 159 5.53 17.45 3.57
N ILE A 160 5.30 17.36 4.88
CA ILE A 160 5.77 18.34 5.86
C ILE A 160 7.29 18.28 6.02
N VAL A 161 7.87 17.09 6.15
CA VAL A 161 9.32 16.92 6.35
C VAL A 161 10.14 17.00 5.04
N SER A 162 9.48 17.19 3.90
CA SER A 162 10.12 17.22 2.57
C SER A 162 11.28 18.21 2.42
N PRO A 163 11.35 19.39 3.09
CA PRO A 163 12.53 20.27 3.05
C PRO A 163 13.76 19.59 3.65
N VAL A 164 13.60 18.88 4.75
CA VAL A 164 14.67 18.12 5.40
C VAL A 164 15.15 16.98 4.49
N ILE A 165 14.21 16.22 3.91
CA ILE A 165 14.54 15.17 2.95
C ILE A 165 15.31 15.74 1.75
N TYR A 166 14.84 16.86 1.18
CA TYR A 166 15.53 17.50 0.05
C TYR A 166 16.97 17.92 0.43
N PHE A 167 17.13 18.59 1.56
CA PHE A 167 18.43 19.03 2.06
C PHE A 167 19.39 17.85 2.25
N LEU A 168 18.93 16.79 2.94
CA LEU A 168 19.77 15.62 3.22
C LEU A 168 20.12 14.84 1.95
N VAL A 169 19.17 14.68 1.01
CA VAL A 169 19.43 14.05 -0.30
C VAL A 169 20.45 14.87 -1.11
N LYS A 170 20.36 16.19 -1.09
CA LYS A 170 21.36 17.05 -1.78
C LYS A 170 22.72 16.99 -1.12
N ARG A 171 22.79 17.00 0.21
CA ARG A 171 24.04 17.07 0.97
C ARG A 171 24.75 15.71 1.05
N LEU A 172 24.00 14.66 1.42
CA LEU A 172 24.53 13.32 1.67
C LEU A 172 24.45 12.40 0.44
N LYS A 173 23.78 12.82 -0.63
CA LYS A 173 23.62 12.04 -1.86
C LYS A 173 23.04 10.64 -1.55
N ALA A 174 23.67 9.58 -2.07
CA ALA A 174 23.27 8.19 -1.87
C ALA A 174 23.42 7.71 -0.42
N ILE A 175 24.25 8.36 0.39
CA ILE A 175 24.48 7.96 1.79
C ILE A 175 23.18 8.07 2.60
N PHE A 176 22.37 9.11 2.37
CA PHE A 176 21.12 9.28 3.12
C PHE A 176 20.09 8.16 2.85
N PRO A 177 19.75 7.81 1.60
CA PRO A 177 18.93 6.61 1.34
C PRO A 177 19.53 5.32 1.90
N LEU A 178 20.86 5.15 1.92
CA LEU A 178 21.50 3.96 2.49
C LEU A 178 21.35 3.91 4.02
N ILE A 179 21.46 5.04 4.73
CA ILE A 179 21.16 5.09 6.18
C ILE A 179 19.71 4.69 6.44
N LEU A 180 18.77 5.22 5.66
CA LEU A 180 17.35 4.87 5.79
C LEU A 180 17.10 3.39 5.46
N ALA A 181 17.83 2.82 4.50
CA ALA A 181 17.77 1.39 4.20
C ALA A 181 18.26 0.56 5.41
N GLY A 182 19.33 0.97 6.08
CA GLY A 182 19.78 0.32 7.32
C GLY A 182 18.73 0.36 8.43
N LEU A 183 18.10 1.53 8.66
CA LEU A 183 17.02 1.67 9.64
C LEU A 183 15.79 0.82 9.25
N TRP A 184 15.50 0.71 7.97
CA TRP A 184 14.43 -0.12 7.44
C TRP A 184 14.71 -1.62 7.64
N PHE A 185 15.94 -2.08 7.37
CA PHE A 185 16.33 -3.47 7.64
C PHE A 185 16.25 -3.82 9.14
N LEU A 186 16.52 -2.84 10.02
CA LEU A 186 16.39 -2.99 11.46
C LEU A 186 14.96 -2.79 11.99
N ASP A 187 14.00 -2.55 11.11
CA ASP A 187 12.57 -2.33 11.39
C ASP A 187 12.32 -1.24 12.44
N LYS A 188 13.04 -0.12 12.32
CA LYS A 188 12.98 0.96 13.31
C LYS A 188 11.83 1.93 13.02
N HIS A 189 11.05 2.20 14.06
CA HIS A 189 9.96 3.15 14.06
C HIS A 189 10.09 4.09 15.25
N LEU A 190 9.61 5.33 15.11
CA LEU A 190 9.49 6.28 16.22
C LEU A 190 8.02 6.59 16.45
N VAL A 191 7.53 6.19 17.62
CA VAL A 191 6.16 6.45 18.07
C VAL A 191 6.22 7.43 19.24
N VAL A 192 5.52 8.56 19.13
CA VAL A 192 5.44 9.60 20.18
C VAL A 192 3.97 9.88 20.48
N GLY A 193 3.57 9.69 21.71
CA GLY A 193 2.17 9.89 22.12
C GLY A 193 1.15 9.02 21.36
N GLY A 194 1.57 7.83 20.91
CA GLY A 194 0.76 6.92 20.08
C GLY A 194 0.80 7.20 18.58
N TYR A 195 1.43 8.31 18.13
CA TYR A 195 1.57 8.63 16.71
C TYR A 195 2.89 8.12 16.15
N THR A 196 2.85 7.42 15.04
CA THR A 196 4.05 7.02 14.31
C THR A 196 4.59 8.21 13.51
N LEU A 197 5.55 8.91 14.08
CA LEU A 197 6.21 10.06 13.44
C LEU A 197 7.25 9.61 12.40
N PHE A 198 7.97 8.52 12.69
CA PHE A 198 8.92 7.92 11.78
C PHE A 198 8.52 6.47 11.52
N ASN A 199 8.17 6.18 10.28
CA ASN A 199 7.94 4.83 9.77
C ASN A 199 9.04 4.52 8.75
N SER A 200 9.86 3.51 9.02
CA SER A 200 11.02 3.20 8.17
C SER A 200 10.65 2.87 6.73
N ASP A 201 9.52 2.20 6.48
CA ASP A 201 9.03 1.93 5.12
C ASP A 201 8.72 3.25 4.39
N ALA A 202 7.95 4.14 5.02
CA ALA A 202 7.55 5.41 4.42
C ALA A 202 8.78 6.28 4.10
N TYR A 203 9.69 6.46 5.07
CA TYR A 203 10.86 7.30 4.90
C TYR A 203 11.84 6.75 3.88
N MET A 204 12.15 5.46 3.94
CA MET A 204 13.06 4.80 3.02
C MET A 204 12.57 4.91 1.57
N PHE A 205 11.37 4.46 1.28
CA PHE A 205 10.89 4.37 -0.10
C PHE A 205 10.47 5.72 -0.67
N PHE A 206 9.88 6.61 0.13
CA PHE A 206 9.63 7.98 -0.31
C PHE A 206 10.94 8.72 -0.64
N THR A 207 11.96 8.58 0.21
CA THR A 207 13.28 9.20 -0.03
C THR A 207 13.99 8.59 -1.24
N LEU A 208 13.85 7.30 -1.47
CA LEU A 208 14.39 6.65 -2.67
C LEU A 208 13.77 7.24 -3.95
N GLY A 209 12.44 7.39 -3.98
CA GLY A 209 11.75 8.08 -5.07
C GLY A 209 12.17 9.55 -5.22
N ALA A 210 12.30 10.26 -4.12
CA ALA A 210 12.81 11.64 -4.09
C ALA A 210 14.24 11.74 -4.64
N TYR A 211 15.12 10.84 -4.23
CA TYR A 211 16.51 10.78 -4.72
C TYR A 211 16.57 10.66 -6.23
N VAL A 212 15.79 9.75 -6.80
CA VAL A 212 15.69 9.57 -8.25
C VAL A 212 15.23 10.83 -8.97
N ALA A 213 14.20 11.51 -8.43
CA ALA A 213 13.67 12.72 -9.03
C ALA A 213 14.64 13.90 -8.93
N ILE A 214 15.25 14.11 -7.76
CA ILE A 214 16.16 15.23 -7.46
C ILE A 214 17.44 15.13 -8.31
N TRP A 215 17.98 13.93 -8.48
CA TRP A 215 19.18 13.68 -9.26
C TRP A 215 18.90 13.40 -10.74
N LYS A 216 17.62 13.45 -11.16
CA LYS A 216 17.16 13.24 -12.54
C LYS A 216 17.72 11.95 -13.17
N LEU A 217 17.76 10.87 -12.37
CA LEU A 217 18.26 9.59 -12.86
C LEU A 217 17.38 9.09 -14.01
N ASP A 218 18.02 8.75 -15.13
CA ASP A 218 17.31 8.25 -16.31
C ASP A 218 17.25 6.72 -16.28
N PHE A 219 16.13 6.20 -15.79
CA PHE A 219 15.90 4.76 -15.78
C PHE A 219 15.72 4.14 -17.15
N LYS A 220 15.33 4.91 -18.17
CA LYS A 220 15.19 4.35 -19.51
C LYS A 220 16.53 4.00 -20.08
N THR A 221 17.50 4.89 -19.95
CA THR A 221 18.88 4.65 -20.40
C THR A 221 19.55 3.52 -19.61
N LEU A 222 19.27 3.44 -18.30
CA LEU A 222 19.75 2.35 -17.45
C LEU A 222 19.11 1.01 -17.89
N TYR A 223 17.79 1.03 -18.15
CA TYR A 223 17.06 -0.14 -18.63
C TYR A 223 17.60 -0.64 -19.99
N GLU A 224 17.71 0.22 -21.00
CA GLU A 224 18.19 -0.13 -22.33
C GLU A 224 19.61 -0.74 -22.30
N LYS A 225 20.45 -0.32 -21.36
CA LYS A 225 21.83 -0.81 -21.19
C LYS A 225 21.94 -2.10 -20.38
N THR A 226 21.03 -2.34 -19.43
CA THR A 226 21.20 -3.40 -18.43
C THR A 226 20.17 -4.52 -18.52
N VAL A 227 19.02 -4.34 -19.18
CA VAL A 227 17.93 -5.31 -19.06
C VAL A 227 17.85 -6.26 -20.24
N ASN A 228 18.55 -7.37 -20.10
CA ASN A 228 18.29 -8.59 -20.82
C ASN A 228 17.00 -9.26 -20.25
N LYS A 229 16.20 -9.90 -21.14
CA LYS A 229 15.01 -10.71 -20.77
C LYS A 229 15.29 -11.68 -19.61
N LYS A 230 16.52 -12.17 -19.51
CA LYS A 230 17.00 -13.05 -18.43
C LYS A 230 16.85 -12.39 -17.03
N LEU A 231 17.14 -11.09 -16.88
CA LEU A 231 17.10 -10.42 -15.57
C LEU A 231 15.67 -10.37 -15.00
N TRP A 232 14.68 -10.13 -15.86
CA TRP A 232 13.28 -10.17 -15.45
C TRP A 232 12.86 -11.56 -14.93
N ILE A 233 13.20 -12.64 -15.70
CA ILE A 233 12.89 -14.02 -15.30
C ILE A 233 13.61 -14.36 -13.99
N VAL A 234 14.90 -14.04 -13.89
CA VAL A 234 15.69 -14.28 -12.67
C VAL A 234 15.09 -13.55 -11.48
N SER A 235 14.67 -12.29 -11.63
CA SER A 235 14.06 -11.53 -10.53
C SER A 235 12.76 -12.17 -10.04
N ILE A 236 11.90 -12.65 -10.93
CA ILE A 236 10.66 -13.34 -10.56
C ILE A 236 10.95 -14.68 -9.88
N VAL A 237 11.86 -15.47 -10.43
CA VAL A 237 12.22 -16.78 -9.83
C VAL A 237 12.80 -16.60 -8.43
N LEU A 238 13.72 -15.64 -8.25
CA LEU A 238 14.27 -15.30 -6.94
C LEU A 238 13.18 -14.79 -5.98
N TRP A 239 12.28 -13.94 -6.47
CA TRP A 239 11.18 -13.43 -5.65
C TRP A 239 10.28 -14.55 -5.14
N ILE A 240 9.83 -15.44 -6.03
CA ILE A 240 9.00 -16.60 -5.65
C ILE A 240 9.75 -17.53 -4.69
N ALA A 241 11.05 -17.79 -4.93
CA ALA A 241 11.88 -18.59 -4.04
C ALA A 241 11.96 -17.99 -2.62
N VAL A 242 12.17 -16.67 -2.51
CA VAL A 242 12.22 -15.97 -1.21
C VAL A 242 10.86 -15.94 -0.53
N VAL A 243 9.75 -15.70 -1.27
CA VAL A 243 8.38 -15.78 -0.74
C VAL A 243 8.10 -17.17 -0.18
N THR A 244 8.47 -18.22 -0.92
CA THR A 244 8.30 -19.60 -0.47
C THR A 244 9.14 -19.89 0.78
N ALA A 245 10.41 -19.50 0.79
CA ALA A 245 11.29 -19.66 1.93
C ALA A 245 10.76 -18.93 3.17
N TYR A 246 10.30 -17.68 3.01
CA TYR A 246 9.69 -16.89 4.08
C TYR A 246 8.44 -17.57 4.65
N THR A 247 7.55 -18.05 3.77
CA THR A 247 6.31 -18.73 4.18
C THR A 247 6.59 -20.03 4.94
N LEU A 248 7.46 -20.88 4.39
CA LEU A 248 7.83 -22.14 5.04
C LEU A 248 8.54 -21.91 6.38
N PHE A 249 9.46 -20.94 6.42
CA PHE A 249 10.15 -20.60 7.66
C PHE A 249 9.17 -20.06 8.72
N SER A 250 8.21 -19.20 8.32
CA SER A 250 7.16 -18.70 9.21
C SER A 250 6.22 -19.79 9.70
N ALA A 251 5.98 -20.83 8.88
CA ALA A 251 5.14 -21.96 9.23
C ALA A 251 5.83 -22.99 10.15
N THR A 252 7.16 -22.91 10.31
CA THR A 252 7.93 -23.90 11.09
C THR A 252 8.63 -23.30 12.32
N THR A 253 8.50 -21.98 12.55
CA THR A 253 9.23 -21.27 13.59
C THR A 253 8.29 -20.48 14.50
N ASP A 254 8.27 -20.79 15.79
CA ASP A 254 7.39 -20.16 16.80
C ASP A 254 7.70 -18.70 17.12
N LYS A 255 8.87 -18.20 16.76
CA LYS A 255 9.30 -16.84 17.11
C LYS A 255 9.77 -16.08 15.90
N SER A 256 9.40 -14.80 15.85
CA SER A 256 9.99 -13.88 14.89
C SER A 256 11.50 -13.84 15.05
N SER A 257 12.22 -14.22 14.01
CA SER A 257 13.67 -14.28 13.99
C SER A 257 14.26 -13.25 13.03
N CYS A 258 15.55 -12.93 13.20
CA CYS A 258 16.27 -12.08 12.26
C CYS A 258 16.21 -12.64 10.83
N ILE A 259 16.22 -13.97 10.66
CA ILE A 259 16.12 -14.62 9.34
C ILE A 259 14.75 -14.32 8.70
N GLN A 260 13.67 -14.41 9.46
CA GLN A 260 12.33 -14.11 8.98
C GLN A 260 12.22 -12.65 8.53
N LEU A 261 12.74 -11.72 9.33
CA LEU A 261 12.78 -10.30 8.96
C LEU A 261 13.60 -10.07 7.68
N ILE A 262 14.76 -10.69 7.56
CA ILE A 262 15.61 -10.59 6.36
C ILE A 262 14.87 -11.12 5.14
N LEU A 263 14.29 -12.31 5.21
CA LEU A 263 13.53 -12.90 4.10
C LEU A 263 12.35 -12.00 3.70
N PHE A 264 11.63 -11.44 4.66
CA PHE A 264 10.56 -10.47 4.41
C PHE A 264 11.07 -9.25 3.65
N LYS A 265 12.15 -8.60 4.14
CA LYS A 265 12.72 -7.40 3.51
C LYS A 265 13.24 -7.70 2.09
N PHE A 266 13.87 -8.85 1.86
CA PHE A 266 14.26 -9.28 0.51
C PHE A 266 13.06 -9.57 -0.40
N SER A 267 11.98 -10.16 0.12
CA SER A 267 10.74 -10.35 -0.65
C SER A 267 10.18 -9.00 -1.15
N VAL A 268 10.16 -7.98 -0.30
CA VAL A 268 9.73 -6.63 -0.68
C VAL A 268 10.58 -6.05 -1.79
N LEU A 269 11.92 -6.09 -1.65
CA LEU A 269 12.83 -5.54 -2.66
C LEU A 269 12.73 -6.26 -4.00
N LEU A 270 12.72 -7.59 -3.97
CA LEU A 270 12.58 -8.40 -5.19
C LEU A 270 11.21 -8.18 -5.84
N GLY A 271 10.15 -8.01 -5.04
CA GLY A 271 8.83 -7.65 -5.54
C GLY A 271 8.81 -6.32 -6.28
N ILE A 272 9.42 -5.28 -5.71
CA ILE A 272 9.57 -3.97 -6.36
C ILE A 272 10.30 -4.11 -7.70
N VAL A 273 11.45 -4.80 -7.71
CA VAL A 273 12.26 -4.99 -8.94
C VAL A 273 11.49 -5.79 -9.98
N SER A 274 10.89 -6.91 -9.59
CA SER A 274 10.15 -7.81 -10.50
C SER A 274 8.96 -7.10 -11.14
N VAL A 275 8.17 -6.36 -10.36
CA VAL A 275 7.00 -5.63 -10.88
C VAL A 275 7.45 -4.44 -11.74
N TRP A 276 8.53 -3.75 -11.37
CA TRP A 276 9.11 -2.68 -12.19
C TRP A 276 9.54 -3.19 -13.58
N LEU A 277 10.21 -4.35 -13.63
CA LEU A 277 10.69 -4.97 -14.86
C LEU A 277 9.53 -5.57 -15.69
N SER A 278 8.46 -6.00 -15.03
CA SER A 278 7.30 -6.60 -15.69
C SER A 278 6.60 -5.65 -16.66
N TYR A 279 6.53 -4.34 -16.37
CA TYR A 279 5.91 -3.38 -17.28
C TYR A 279 6.45 -3.46 -18.71
N ASP A 280 7.74 -3.66 -18.85
CA ASP A 280 8.42 -3.65 -20.14
C ASP A 280 8.25 -4.98 -20.91
N ARG A 281 7.55 -5.95 -20.32
CA ARG A 281 7.21 -7.25 -20.90
C ARG A 281 5.74 -7.38 -21.28
N PHE A 282 4.88 -6.67 -20.55
CA PHE A 282 3.46 -6.65 -20.87
C PHE A 282 3.17 -5.67 -22.00
N SER A 283 2.26 -6.06 -22.90
CA SER A 283 1.81 -5.18 -23.98
C SER A 283 1.15 -3.93 -23.40
N THR A 284 1.44 -2.76 -23.95
CA THR A 284 0.74 -1.50 -23.65
C THR A 284 -0.77 -1.61 -23.88
N ARG A 285 -1.22 -2.53 -24.75
CA ARG A 285 -2.64 -2.84 -24.98
C ARG A 285 -3.39 -3.22 -23.69
N PHE A 286 -2.70 -3.81 -22.70
CA PHE A 286 -3.31 -4.13 -21.41
C PHE A 286 -3.84 -2.86 -20.71
N LEU A 287 -3.09 -1.76 -20.72
CA LEU A 287 -3.50 -0.51 -20.10
C LEU A 287 -4.60 0.23 -20.91
N GLU A 288 -4.71 -0.05 -22.19
CA GLU A 288 -5.70 0.55 -23.07
C GLU A 288 -7.05 -0.19 -23.03
N HIS A 289 -7.08 -1.40 -22.47
CA HIS A 289 -8.33 -2.14 -22.30
C HIS A 289 -9.33 -1.36 -21.43
N PRO A 290 -10.63 -1.26 -21.79
CA PRO A 290 -11.61 -0.41 -21.09
C PRO A 290 -11.72 -0.68 -19.59
N VAL A 291 -11.65 -1.94 -19.16
CA VAL A 291 -11.68 -2.33 -17.75
C VAL A 291 -10.43 -1.81 -17.05
N THR A 292 -9.24 -2.08 -17.59
CA THR A 292 -7.95 -1.65 -17.01
C THR A 292 -7.88 -0.12 -16.92
N LYS A 293 -8.37 0.58 -17.95
CA LYS A 293 -8.46 2.03 -17.93
C LYS A 293 -9.38 2.51 -16.80
N THR A 294 -10.56 1.91 -16.63
CA THR A 294 -11.49 2.24 -15.54
C THR A 294 -10.84 2.00 -14.17
N LEU A 295 -10.13 0.88 -13.99
CA LEU A 295 -9.39 0.56 -12.75
C LEU A 295 -8.29 1.59 -12.48
N THR A 296 -7.48 1.92 -13.47
CA THR A 296 -6.37 2.88 -13.35
C THR A 296 -6.86 4.28 -12.99
N GLU A 297 -7.91 4.76 -13.67
CA GLU A 297 -8.48 6.09 -13.42
C GLU A 297 -9.18 6.20 -12.06
N ASN A 298 -9.65 5.09 -11.49
CA ASN A 298 -10.37 5.06 -10.22
C ASN A 298 -9.58 4.32 -9.11
N ASN A 299 -8.28 4.11 -9.33
CA ASN A 299 -7.40 3.38 -8.41
C ASN A 299 -7.43 3.94 -6.97
N PHE A 300 -7.54 5.26 -6.83
CA PHE A 300 -7.64 5.91 -5.53
C PHE A 300 -8.97 5.65 -4.83
N MET A 301 -10.08 5.51 -5.58
CA MET A 301 -11.36 5.13 -5.01
C MET A 301 -11.36 3.67 -4.52
N VAL A 302 -10.68 2.77 -5.23
CA VAL A 302 -10.43 1.40 -4.75
C VAL A 302 -9.70 1.43 -3.42
N TYR A 303 -8.62 2.24 -3.31
CA TYR A 303 -7.89 2.40 -2.04
C TYR A 303 -8.79 2.88 -0.89
N LEU A 304 -9.70 3.80 -1.14
CA LEU A 304 -10.55 4.39 -0.10
C LEU A 304 -11.66 3.44 0.37
N LEU A 305 -12.23 2.64 -0.53
CA LEU A 305 -13.44 1.87 -0.27
C LEU A 305 -13.22 0.37 -0.01
N HIS A 306 -12.05 -0.21 -0.40
CA HIS A 306 -11.87 -1.66 -0.24
C HIS A 306 -11.94 -2.11 1.22
N GLU A 307 -11.46 -1.29 2.15
CA GLU A 307 -11.66 -1.46 3.59
C GLU A 307 -12.64 -0.39 4.10
N PRO A 308 -13.58 -0.70 4.95
CA PRO A 308 -13.82 -1.95 5.69
C PRO A 308 -14.67 -3.00 4.94
N LEU A 309 -15.07 -2.77 3.67
CA LEU A 309 -15.95 -3.69 2.93
C LEU A 309 -15.40 -5.12 2.89
N LEU A 310 -14.13 -5.25 2.53
CA LEU A 310 -13.47 -6.55 2.43
C LEU A 310 -13.48 -7.28 3.78
N HIS A 311 -13.13 -6.55 4.84
CA HIS A 311 -13.06 -7.10 6.18
C HIS A 311 -14.43 -7.59 6.67
N ILE A 312 -15.49 -6.78 6.55
CA ILE A 312 -16.85 -7.16 6.95
C ILE A 312 -17.31 -8.44 6.23
N ILE A 313 -17.08 -8.53 4.92
CA ILE A 313 -17.48 -9.71 4.14
C ILE A 313 -16.68 -10.94 4.58
N PHE A 314 -15.37 -10.83 4.75
CA PHE A 314 -14.54 -11.97 5.14
C PHE A 314 -14.84 -12.47 6.54
N MET A 315 -15.09 -11.59 7.48
CA MET A 315 -15.49 -12.00 8.84
C MET A 315 -16.80 -12.79 8.82
N SER A 316 -17.78 -12.33 8.04
CA SER A 316 -19.00 -13.10 7.85
C SER A 316 -18.71 -14.47 7.23
N THR A 317 -17.77 -14.56 6.26
CA THR A 317 -17.42 -15.84 5.65
C THR A 317 -16.71 -16.80 6.62
N VAL A 318 -15.78 -16.31 7.45
CA VAL A 318 -15.10 -17.12 8.50
C VAL A 318 -16.12 -17.67 9.49
N THR A 319 -17.12 -16.88 9.86
CA THR A 319 -18.14 -17.29 10.84
C THR A 319 -19.07 -18.38 10.28
N TYR A 320 -19.54 -18.23 9.04
CA TYR A 320 -20.58 -19.09 8.49
C TYR A 320 -20.06 -20.28 7.68
N PHE A 321 -18.88 -20.17 7.07
CA PHE A 321 -18.33 -21.23 6.25
C PHE A 321 -17.10 -21.86 6.92
N LYS A 322 -17.10 -23.21 6.98
CA LYS A 322 -16.00 -24.00 7.59
C LYS A 322 -15.22 -24.82 6.55
N SER A 323 -15.51 -24.63 5.27
CA SER A 323 -14.90 -25.39 4.18
C SER A 323 -13.68 -24.67 3.62
N ASP A 324 -12.55 -25.34 3.58
CA ASP A 324 -11.30 -24.87 2.97
C ASP A 324 -11.44 -24.47 1.51
N ILE A 325 -12.25 -25.24 0.75
CA ILE A 325 -12.52 -24.94 -0.66
C ILE A 325 -13.24 -23.60 -0.77
N VAL A 326 -14.20 -23.34 0.10
CA VAL A 326 -14.93 -22.07 0.12
C VAL A 326 -13.98 -20.91 0.50
N HIS A 327 -13.15 -21.11 1.52
CA HIS A 327 -12.17 -20.09 1.93
C HIS A 327 -11.21 -19.73 0.80
N ILE A 328 -10.64 -20.72 0.11
CA ILE A 328 -9.69 -20.44 -0.98
C ILE A 328 -10.36 -19.82 -2.20
N LEU A 329 -11.56 -20.25 -2.56
CA LEU A 329 -12.33 -19.65 -3.66
C LEU A 329 -12.70 -18.20 -3.36
N LEU A 330 -13.24 -17.93 -2.18
CA LEU A 330 -13.59 -16.56 -1.78
C LEU A 330 -12.36 -15.65 -1.68
N TYR A 331 -11.21 -16.19 -1.24
CA TYR A 331 -9.96 -15.45 -1.19
C TYR A 331 -9.54 -14.89 -2.56
N PHE A 332 -9.79 -15.61 -3.65
CA PHE A 332 -9.45 -15.13 -4.99
C PHE A 332 -10.59 -14.34 -5.65
N VAL A 333 -11.83 -14.68 -5.40
CA VAL A 333 -13.00 -14.09 -6.09
C VAL A 333 -13.41 -12.75 -5.48
N LEU A 334 -13.53 -12.66 -4.14
CA LEU A 334 -14.04 -11.44 -3.50
C LEU A 334 -13.17 -10.22 -3.71
N PRO A 335 -11.83 -10.29 -3.63
CA PRO A 335 -10.99 -9.13 -3.91
C PRO A 335 -11.21 -8.56 -5.31
N VAL A 336 -11.37 -9.44 -6.31
CA VAL A 336 -11.62 -9.02 -7.70
C VAL A 336 -12.98 -8.32 -7.81
N ILE A 337 -14.03 -8.87 -7.21
CA ILE A 337 -15.36 -8.25 -7.19
C ILE A 337 -15.30 -6.88 -6.51
N ILE A 338 -14.64 -6.78 -5.35
CA ILE A 338 -14.52 -5.52 -4.60
C ILE A 338 -13.73 -4.48 -5.39
N ILE A 339 -12.60 -4.86 -6.02
CA ILE A 339 -11.82 -3.96 -6.87
C ILE A 339 -12.71 -3.38 -7.98
N LEU A 340 -13.45 -4.23 -8.69
CA LEU A 340 -14.36 -3.80 -9.76
C LEU A 340 -15.47 -2.91 -9.20
N LEU A 341 -16.14 -3.32 -8.14
CA LEU A 341 -17.21 -2.55 -7.50
C LEU A 341 -16.73 -1.15 -7.12
N CYS A 342 -15.61 -1.04 -6.40
CA CYS A 342 -15.05 0.23 -5.96
C CYS A 342 -14.64 1.12 -7.15
N ALA A 343 -14.04 0.54 -8.19
CA ALA A 343 -13.63 1.28 -9.36
C ALA A 343 -14.84 1.81 -10.16
N TYR A 344 -15.87 0.98 -10.35
CA TYR A 344 -17.10 1.42 -11.03
C TYR A 344 -17.91 2.42 -10.20
N THR A 345 -17.90 2.30 -8.86
CA THR A 345 -18.44 3.33 -7.96
C THR A 345 -17.73 4.66 -8.16
N GLY A 346 -16.39 4.66 -8.22
CA GLY A 346 -15.61 5.86 -8.52
C GLY A 346 -15.96 6.47 -9.89
N LYS A 347 -16.08 5.64 -10.92
CA LYS A 347 -16.50 6.08 -12.25
C LYS A 347 -17.91 6.70 -12.24
N MET A 348 -18.84 6.06 -11.54
CA MET A 348 -20.22 6.57 -11.41
C MET A 348 -20.25 7.91 -10.66
N LEU A 349 -19.55 8.04 -9.53
CA LEU A 349 -19.47 9.27 -8.77
C LEU A 349 -18.86 10.41 -9.58
N ARG A 350 -17.78 10.12 -10.32
CA ARG A 350 -17.13 11.11 -11.20
C ARG A 350 -18.09 11.65 -12.26
N ASN A 351 -18.91 10.78 -12.84
CA ASN A 351 -19.79 11.14 -13.94
C ASN A 351 -21.11 11.79 -13.46
N LYS A 352 -21.70 11.27 -12.37
CA LYS A 352 -23.04 11.70 -11.91
C LYS A 352 -22.98 12.75 -10.80
N CYS A 353 -21.96 12.71 -9.94
CA CYS A 353 -21.82 13.57 -8.76
C CYS A 353 -20.39 14.12 -8.63
N PRO A 354 -19.90 14.94 -9.61
CA PRO A 354 -18.50 15.37 -9.63
C PRO A 354 -18.10 16.19 -8.38
N GLY A 355 -19.02 16.94 -7.80
CA GLY A 355 -18.80 17.67 -6.54
C GLY A 355 -18.47 16.73 -5.39
N LEU A 356 -19.27 15.68 -5.19
CA LEU A 356 -19.03 14.66 -4.17
C LEU A 356 -17.73 13.90 -4.44
N ASN A 357 -17.48 13.49 -5.67
CA ASN A 357 -16.23 12.86 -6.04
C ASN A 357 -15.02 13.72 -5.68
N ASN A 358 -15.09 15.04 -5.95
CA ASN A 358 -14.00 15.96 -5.60
C ASN A 358 -13.74 16.06 -4.08
N VAL A 359 -14.79 16.01 -3.27
CA VAL A 359 -14.66 15.99 -1.80
C VAL A 359 -14.02 14.69 -1.36
N LEU A 360 -14.53 13.55 -1.83
CA LEU A 360 -14.05 12.22 -1.44
C LEU A 360 -12.62 11.93 -1.91
N THR A 361 -12.22 12.44 -3.08
CA THR A 361 -10.88 12.16 -3.65
C THR A 361 -9.89 13.31 -3.49
N GLY A 362 -10.31 14.44 -2.91
CA GLY A 362 -9.47 15.65 -2.80
C GLY A 362 -9.17 16.29 -4.17
N GLY A 363 -10.03 16.08 -5.16
CA GLY A 363 -9.90 16.64 -6.52
C GLY A 363 -8.90 15.89 -7.41
N ARG A 364 -8.79 14.57 -7.22
CA ARG A 364 -7.97 13.66 -8.06
C ARG A 364 -8.79 13.04 -9.18
#